data_d259a299c5347d419cb629d5ac3c0776
#
_entry.id   d259a299c5347d419cb629d5ac3c0776
#
_cell.length_a   1.000
_cell.length_b   1.000
_cell.length_c   1.000
_cell.angle_alpha   90.00
_cell.angle_beta   90.00
_cell.angle_gamma   90.00
#
_symmetry.space_group_name_H-M   'P 1'
#
loop_
_entity.id
_entity.type
_entity.pdbx_description
1 polymer ?
#
loop_
_entity_poly.entity_id
_entity_poly.type
_entity_poly.pdbx_seq_one_letter_code
_entity_poly.pdbx_strand_id
1 'polypeptide(L)'
;ELIATAKALAHFHQVTAGFPARGSYHPIPTQFALAAPEVGGSARMDDPELVLAAFEGLARRDPAMGSAAELARRLVRDYPASMYDALPRWLIHGDYHPGNLLYSPSGRVAGIFDLDWACVHTRSHDLADGVYFFCSQRPDRLDGGSIESLSEAAEPDFERAVCFLRTYAEALPLT
;
A
#
# COMPACT_ATOMS: atom_id res chain seq x y z
N GLU A 1 12.59 13.70 -8.50
CA GLU A 1 12.41 12.26 -8.23
C GLU A 1 10.93 11.92 -7.95
N LEU A 2 10.23 12.59 -7.03
CA LEU A 2 8.83 12.29 -6.67
C LEU A 2 7.89 12.22 -7.88
N ILE A 3 7.94 13.23 -8.78
CA ILE A 3 7.17 13.26 -10.04
C ILE A 3 7.51 12.05 -10.93
N ALA A 4 8.81 11.70 -11.02
CA ALA A 4 9.24 10.56 -11.82
C ALA A 4 8.70 9.24 -11.26
N THR A 5 8.68 9.11 -9.93
CA THR A 5 8.14 7.95 -9.22
C THR A 5 6.63 7.79 -9.46
N ALA A 6 5.85 8.88 -9.31
CA ALA A 6 4.41 8.85 -9.57
C ALA A 6 4.08 8.47 -11.03
N LYS A 7 4.84 9.04 -11.99
CA LYS A 7 4.70 8.69 -13.41
C LYS A 7 5.08 7.24 -13.72
N ALA A 8 6.12 6.72 -13.07
CA ALA A 8 6.54 5.33 -13.25
C ALA A 8 5.47 4.36 -12.76
N LEU A 9 4.85 4.63 -11.60
CA LEU A 9 3.73 3.84 -11.10
C LEU A 9 2.53 3.90 -12.06
N ALA A 10 2.16 5.08 -12.52
CA ALA A 10 1.07 5.22 -13.49
C ALA A 10 1.36 4.44 -14.78
N HIS A 11 2.60 4.50 -15.27
CA HIS A 11 3.02 3.74 -16.45
C HIS A 11 2.98 2.23 -16.20
N PHE A 12 3.46 1.76 -15.04
CA PHE A 12 3.36 0.36 -14.64
C PHE A 12 1.91 -0.12 -14.72
N HIS A 13 0.98 0.60 -14.11
CA HIS A 13 -0.44 0.27 -14.16
C HIS A 13 -1.01 0.33 -15.59
N GLN A 14 -0.57 1.26 -16.43
CA GLN A 14 -1.00 1.33 -17.84
C GLN A 14 -0.58 0.10 -18.63
N VAL A 15 0.68 -0.32 -18.51
CA VAL A 15 1.20 -1.47 -19.27
C VAL A 15 0.68 -2.80 -18.74
N THR A 16 0.27 -2.85 -17.49
CA THR A 16 -0.34 -4.03 -16.86
C THR A 16 -1.87 -4.04 -16.99
N ALA A 17 -2.46 -2.97 -17.52
CA ALA A 17 -3.89 -2.91 -17.78
C ALA A 17 -4.34 -4.04 -18.73
N GLY A 18 -5.29 -4.84 -18.28
CA GLY A 18 -5.78 -5.98 -19.07
C GLY A 18 -4.84 -7.19 -19.09
N PHE A 19 -3.78 -7.18 -18.27
CA PHE A 19 -2.96 -8.38 -18.11
C PHE A 19 -3.85 -9.50 -17.56
N PRO A 20 -3.93 -10.66 -18.28
CA PRO A 20 -4.82 -11.72 -17.85
C PRO A 20 -4.27 -12.31 -16.55
N ALA A 21 -4.99 -12.08 -15.47
CA ALA A 21 -4.73 -12.76 -14.20
C ALA A 21 -5.01 -14.25 -14.37
N ARG A 22 -4.06 -15.00 -14.92
CA ARG A 22 -4.13 -16.45 -15.02
C ARG A 22 -3.46 -17.04 -13.80
N GLY A 23 -4.24 -17.53 -12.86
CA GLY A 23 -3.78 -18.22 -11.66
C GLY A 23 -4.47 -17.71 -10.41
N SER A 24 -4.55 -18.57 -9.41
CA SER A 24 -4.85 -18.14 -8.05
C SER A 24 -3.63 -17.37 -7.53
N TYR A 25 -3.65 -16.06 -7.66
CA TYR A 25 -2.72 -15.25 -6.89
C TYR A 25 -3.04 -15.51 -5.43
N HIS A 26 -2.10 -16.12 -4.73
CA HIS A 26 -2.24 -16.26 -3.30
C HIS A 26 -2.23 -14.86 -2.73
N PRO A 27 -3.25 -14.49 -1.96
CA PRO A 27 -3.13 -13.30 -1.13
C PRO A 27 -1.84 -13.42 -0.32
N ILE A 28 -1.23 -12.30 -0.01
CA ILE A 28 -0.05 -12.14 0.84
C ILE A 28 0.08 -13.32 1.80
N PRO A 29 1.22 -14.02 1.83
CA PRO A 29 1.37 -15.23 2.64
C PRO A 29 0.85 -14.98 4.04
N THR A 30 0.02 -15.86 4.53
CA THR A 30 -0.67 -15.76 5.83
C THR A 30 0.26 -15.59 7.04
N GLN A 31 1.56 -15.74 6.84
CA GLN A 31 2.58 -15.43 7.86
C GLN A 31 2.63 -13.94 8.25
N PHE A 32 2.14 -13.04 7.39
CA PHE A 32 1.96 -11.62 7.68
C PHE A 32 0.50 -11.24 8.00
N ALA A 33 -0.45 -12.13 7.83
CA ALA A 33 -1.74 -11.95 8.45
C ALA A 33 -1.45 -11.85 9.95
N LEU A 34 -1.58 -10.65 10.49
CA LEU A 34 -1.50 -10.39 11.92
C LEU A 34 -2.29 -11.51 12.59
N ALA A 35 -1.59 -12.44 13.24
CA ALA A 35 -2.11 -13.71 13.68
C ALA A 35 -3.40 -13.53 14.48
N ALA A 36 -4.53 -13.61 13.78
CA ALA A 36 -5.78 -14.01 14.38
C ALA A 36 -5.79 -15.55 14.27
N PRO A 37 -5.42 -16.29 15.31
CA PRO A 37 -5.24 -17.74 15.23
C PRO A 37 -6.53 -18.53 14.99
N GLU A 38 -7.66 -17.88 14.78
CA GLU A 38 -8.98 -18.49 14.81
C GLU A 38 -9.80 -18.31 13.52
N VAL A 39 -9.29 -17.60 12.53
CA VAL A 39 -9.97 -17.46 11.24
C VAL A 39 -9.32 -18.40 10.22
N GLY A 40 -9.76 -19.64 10.25
CA GLY A 40 -9.43 -20.61 9.20
C GLY A 40 -10.05 -20.19 7.87
N GLY A 41 -9.24 -19.66 7.00
CA GLY A 41 -9.58 -19.22 5.66
C GLY A 41 -8.59 -18.15 5.24
N SER A 42 -8.27 -18.05 3.97
CA SER A 42 -7.42 -17.00 3.41
C SER A 42 -8.02 -15.62 3.74
N ALA A 43 -7.66 -15.09 4.89
CA ALA A 43 -8.08 -13.77 5.32
C ALA A 43 -7.55 -12.77 4.30
N ARG A 44 -8.43 -12.15 3.53
CA ARG A 44 -8.08 -11.08 2.63
C ARG A 44 -7.63 -9.92 3.52
N MET A 45 -6.34 -9.57 3.49
CA MET A 45 -5.81 -8.41 4.23
C MET A 45 -6.46 -7.09 3.79
N ASP A 46 -7.19 -7.13 2.71
CA ASP A 46 -7.95 -6.03 2.14
C ASP A 46 -9.43 -6.01 2.62
N ASP A 47 -9.83 -6.94 3.48
CA ASP A 47 -11.18 -6.93 4.06
C ASP A 47 -11.23 -5.93 5.24
N PRO A 48 -11.96 -4.81 5.09
CA PRO A 48 -12.00 -3.78 6.13
C PRO A 48 -12.50 -4.29 7.48
N GLU A 49 -13.43 -5.24 7.48
CA GLU A 49 -13.99 -5.81 8.71
C GLU A 49 -12.97 -6.69 9.44
N LEU A 50 -12.16 -7.45 8.70
CA LEU A 50 -11.08 -8.24 9.29
C LEU A 50 -9.98 -7.34 9.86
N VAL A 51 -9.62 -6.27 9.15
CA VAL A 51 -8.67 -5.26 9.63
C VAL A 51 -9.20 -4.62 10.91
N LEU A 52 -10.47 -4.22 10.94
CA LEU A 52 -11.10 -3.68 12.16
C LEU A 52 -11.04 -4.67 13.31
N ALA A 53 -11.43 -5.93 13.09
CA ALA A 53 -11.40 -6.96 14.13
C ALA A 53 -10.00 -7.17 14.69
N ALA A 54 -8.94 -7.11 13.83
CA ALA A 54 -7.55 -7.20 14.24
C ALA A 54 -7.16 -6.02 15.14
N PHE A 55 -7.45 -4.77 14.75
CA PHE A 55 -7.16 -3.59 15.57
C PHE A 55 -7.93 -3.58 16.89
N GLU A 56 -9.18 -4.01 16.91
CA GLU A 56 -9.93 -4.17 18.14
C GLU A 56 -9.37 -5.26 19.05
N GLY A 57 -8.89 -6.36 18.46
CA GLY A 57 -8.18 -7.41 19.18
C GLY A 57 -6.88 -6.90 19.82
N LEU A 58 -6.11 -6.09 19.10
CA LEU A 58 -4.90 -5.45 19.63
C LEU A 58 -5.23 -4.45 20.74
N ALA A 59 -6.23 -3.59 20.54
CA ALA A 59 -6.64 -2.59 21.53
C ALA A 59 -7.13 -3.20 22.86
N ARG A 60 -7.71 -4.41 22.82
CA ARG A 60 -8.04 -5.16 24.04
C ARG A 60 -6.82 -5.62 24.82
N ARG A 61 -5.69 -5.84 24.15
CA ARG A 61 -4.42 -6.30 24.75
C ARG A 61 -3.52 -5.13 25.14
N ASP A 62 -3.54 -4.08 24.33
CA ASP A 62 -2.73 -2.87 24.52
C ASP A 62 -3.61 -1.62 24.33
N PRO A 63 -3.93 -0.89 25.41
CA PRO A 63 -4.71 0.34 25.34
C PRO A 63 -4.11 1.42 24.43
N ALA A 64 -2.80 1.42 24.19
CA ALA A 64 -2.15 2.36 23.26
C ALA A 64 -2.67 2.20 21.82
N MET A 65 -3.20 1.04 21.46
CA MET A 65 -3.81 0.76 20.15
C MET A 65 -5.25 1.28 20.02
N GLY A 66 -5.80 1.91 21.07
CA GLY A 66 -7.19 2.40 21.07
C GLY A 66 -7.48 3.40 19.97
N SER A 67 -6.57 4.35 19.71
CA SER A 67 -6.72 5.34 18.63
C SER A 67 -6.70 4.69 17.23
N ALA A 68 -5.88 3.67 17.03
CA ALA A 68 -5.82 2.94 15.77
C ALA A 68 -7.12 2.14 15.54
N ALA A 69 -7.67 1.48 16.57
CA ALA A 69 -8.95 0.80 16.49
C ALA A 69 -10.11 1.77 16.19
N GLU A 70 -10.11 2.98 16.79
CA GLU A 70 -11.11 4.01 16.48
C GLU A 70 -11.01 4.50 15.05
N LEU A 71 -9.79 4.71 14.54
CA LEU A 71 -9.57 5.06 13.14
C LEU A 71 -10.10 3.94 12.22
N ALA A 72 -9.79 2.68 12.51
CA ALA A 72 -10.28 1.54 11.74
C ALA A 72 -11.82 1.49 11.70
N ARG A 73 -12.50 1.72 12.85
CA ARG A 73 -13.99 1.81 12.88
C ARG A 73 -14.52 2.92 11.99
N ARG A 74 -13.88 4.08 12.00
CA ARG A 74 -14.30 5.20 11.14
C ARG A 74 -14.11 4.83 9.67
N LEU A 75 -12.97 4.23 9.30
CA LEU A 75 -12.70 3.82 7.93
C LEU A 75 -13.72 2.79 7.43
N VAL A 76 -14.03 1.75 8.23
CA VAL A 76 -15.04 0.74 7.84
C VAL A 76 -16.43 1.35 7.70
N ARG A 77 -16.80 2.28 8.57
CA ARG A 77 -18.10 2.98 8.48
C ARG A 77 -18.18 3.87 7.23
N ASP A 78 -17.12 4.61 6.94
CA ASP A 78 -17.10 5.62 5.88
C ASP A 78 -16.80 4.97 4.50
N TYR A 79 -16.12 3.83 4.49
CA TYR A 79 -15.73 3.04 3.31
C TYR A 79 -16.08 1.56 3.49
N PRO A 80 -17.35 1.19 3.39
CA PRO A 80 -17.80 -0.19 3.59
C PRO A 80 -17.23 -1.12 2.50
N ALA A 81 -17.13 -2.41 2.79
CA ALA A 81 -16.57 -3.44 1.91
C ALA A 81 -17.21 -3.42 0.51
N SER A 82 -18.52 -3.16 0.41
CA SER A 82 -19.22 -3.06 -0.88
C SER A 82 -18.69 -1.93 -1.78
N MET A 83 -18.26 -0.82 -1.19
CA MET A 83 -17.64 0.29 -1.92
C MET A 83 -16.25 -0.10 -2.42
N TYR A 84 -15.48 -0.79 -1.59
CA TYR A 84 -14.17 -1.29 -1.94
C TYR A 84 -14.24 -2.38 -3.03
N ASP A 85 -15.19 -3.30 -2.94
CA ASP A 85 -15.38 -4.37 -3.92
C ASP A 85 -15.83 -3.85 -5.29
N ALA A 86 -16.43 -2.67 -5.34
CA ALA A 86 -16.82 -2.00 -6.58
C ALA A 86 -15.64 -1.32 -7.30
N LEU A 87 -14.48 -1.17 -6.64
CA LEU A 87 -13.31 -0.54 -7.25
C LEU A 87 -12.72 -1.42 -8.36
N PRO A 88 -12.25 -0.82 -9.46
CA PRO A 88 -11.57 -1.56 -10.52
C PRO A 88 -10.34 -2.32 -10.01
N ARG A 89 -10.18 -3.55 -10.49
CA ARG A 89 -9.05 -4.42 -10.16
C ARG A 89 -8.02 -4.37 -11.30
N TRP A 90 -6.76 -4.23 -10.91
CA TRP A 90 -5.62 -4.11 -11.80
C TRP A 90 -4.51 -5.05 -11.32
N LEU A 91 -3.58 -5.42 -12.20
CA LEU A 91 -2.33 -5.98 -11.72
C LEU A 91 -1.51 -4.84 -11.11
N ILE A 92 -1.31 -4.89 -9.80
CA ILE A 92 -0.54 -3.93 -9.02
C ILE A 92 0.85 -4.50 -8.68
N HIS A 93 1.76 -3.64 -8.24
CA HIS A 93 3.08 -4.05 -7.75
C HIS A 93 2.98 -4.75 -6.40
N GLY A 94 2.17 -4.21 -5.49
CA GLY A 94 1.90 -4.77 -4.17
C GLY A 94 2.97 -4.47 -3.10
N ASP A 95 4.07 -3.80 -3.49
CA ASP A 95 5.16 -3.41 -2.58
C ASP A 95 5.95 -2.22 -3.19
N TYR A 96 5.25 -1.11 -3.47
CA TYR A 96 5.81 0.02 -4.20
C TYR A 96 6.56 0.99 -3.28
N HIS A 97 7.85 0.75 -3.10
CA HIS A 97 8.70 1.56 -2.23
C HIS A 97 10.08 1.87 -2.87
N PRO A 98 10.90 2.81 -2.29
CA PRO A 98 12.18 3.24 -2.89
C PRO A 98 13.18 2.11 -3.16
N GLY A 99 13.19 1.07 -2.34
CA GLY A 99 14.09 -0.08 -2.50
C GLY A 99 13.82 -0.90 -3.75
N ASN A 100 12.60 -0.81 -4.30
CA ASN A 100 12.17 -1.55 -5.49
C ASN A 100 12.27 -0.70 -6.78
N LEU A 101 12.91 0.48 -6.71
CA LEU A 101 13.09 1.39 -7.84
C LEU A 101 14.57 1.65 -8.14
N LEU A 102 14.91 1.58 -9.41
CA LEU A 102 16.21 2.05 -9.91
C LEU A 102 16.05 3.45 -10.49
N TYR A 103 16.88 4.38 -10.01
CA TYR A 103 16.92 5.72 -10.56
C TYR A 103 18.15 5.90 -11.47
N SER A 104 17.94 6.56 -12.58
CA SER A 104 19.04 7.04 -13.43
C SER A 104 19.73 8.25 -12.78
N PRO A 105 20.97 8.60 -13.21
CA PRO A 105 21.64 9.81 -12.75
C PRO A 105 20.85 11.11 -12.99
N SER A 106 19.91 11.11 -13.94
CA SER A 106 19.02 12.25 -14.20
C SER A 106 17.75 12.27 -13.33
N GLY A 107 17.63 11.39 -12.32
CA GLY A 107 16.48 11.32 -11.40
C GLY A 107 15.21 10.71 -12.00
N ARG A 108 15.31 10.04 -13.16
CA ARG A 108 14.20 9.28 -13.73
C ARG A 108 14.19 7.86 -13.19
N VAL A 109 13.03 7.26 -13.04
CA VAL A 109 12.91 5.82 -12.76
C VAL A 109 13.31 5.07 -14.04
N ALA A 110 14.34 4.24 -13.92
CA ALA A 110 14.89 3.42 -15.00
C ALA A 110 14.41 1.96 -14.92
N GLY A 111 13.94 1.51 -13.75
CA GLY A 111 13.44 0.16 -13.56
C GLY A 111 12.60 0.07 -12.30
N ILE A 112 11.67 -0.90 -12.30
CA ILE A 112 10.86 -1.34 -11.17
C ILE A 112 11.20 -2.81 -10.96
N PHE A 113 11.47 -3.21 -9.72
CA PHE A 113 11.92 -4.54 -9.35
C PHE A 113 11.02 -5.18 -8.31
N ASP A 114 11.29 -6.44 -8.01
CA ASP A 114 10.67 -7.20 -6.94
C ASP A 114 9.14 -7.29 -7.08
N LEU A 115 8.72 -8.07 -8.06
CA LEU A 115 7.31 -8.30 -8.34
C LEU A 115 6.73 -9.50 -7.56
N ASP A 116 7.39 -9.93 -6.48
CA ASP A 116 6.95 -11.10 -5.70
C ASP A 116 5.59 -10.87 -5.03
N TRP A 117 5.23 -9.61 -4.81
CA TRP A 117 3.95 -9.19 -4.24
C TRP A 117 2.92 -8.76 -5.31
N ALA A 118 3.30 -8.80 -6.57
CA ALA A 118 2.40 -8.38 -7.65
C ALA A 118 1.15 -9.26 -7.68
N CYS A 119 -0.01 -8.62 -7.62
CA CYS A 119 -1.31 -9.30 -7.55
C CYS A 119 -2.43 -8.47 -8.20
N VAL A 120 -3.58 -9.10 -8.41
CA VAL A 120 -4.77 -8.38 -8.89
C VAL A 120 -5.49 -7.75 -7.70
N HIS A 121 -5.39 -6.43 -7.62
CA HIS A 121 -5.91 -5.65 -6.51
C HIS A 121 -6.37 -4.26 -6.96
N THR A 122 -6.83 -3.41 -6.05
CA THR A 122 -7.11 -2.02 -6.38
C THR A 122 -5.82 -1.20 -6.47
N ARG A 123 -5.75 -0.26 -7.41
CA ARG A 123 -4.59 0.65 -7.54
C ARG A 123 -4.33 1.51 -6.29
N SER A 124 -5.36 1.68 -5.46
CA SER A 124 -5.25 2.40 -4.18
C SER A 124 -4.21 1.81 -3.24
N HIS A 125 -3.92 0.50 -3.34
CA HIS A 125 -2.88 -0.15 -2.54
C HIS A 125 -1.49 0.42 -2.88
N ASP A 126 -1.07 0.34 -4.14
CA ASP A 126 0.21 0.90 -4.58
C ASP A 126 0.30 2.43 -4.38
N LEU A 127 -0.83 3.12 -4.50
CA LEU A 127 -0.89 4.56 -4.22
C LEU A 127 -0.69 4.86 -2.73
N ALA A 128 -1.23 4.01 -1.84
CA ALA A 128 -1.01 4.14 -0.41
C ALA A 128 0.45 3.88 -0.05
N ASP A 129 1.08 2.86 -0.63
CA ASP A 129 2.52 2.60 -0.49
C ASP A 129 3.33 3.79 -1.00
N GLY A 130 3.00 4.28 -2.20
CA GLY A 130 3.65 5.45 -2.78
C GLY A 130 3.57 6.69 -1.89
N VAL A 131 2.41 6.97 -1.30
CA VAL A 131 2.25 8.07 -0.35
C VAL A 131 3.04 7.81 0.93
N TYR A 132 2.94 6.62 1.49
CA TYR A 132 3.62 6.27 2.73
C TYR A 132 5.16 6.37 2.60
N PHE A 133 5.73 5.80 1.55
CA PHE A 133 7.17 5.70 1.42
C PHE A 133 7.84 6.94 0.79
N PHE A 134 7.18 7.64 -0.13
CA PHE A 134 7.78 8.77 -0.84
C PHE A 134 7.31 10.13 -0.35
N CYS A 135 6.20 10.17 0.42
CA CYS A 135 5.60 11.41 0.89
C CYS A 135 5.56 11.51 2.41
N SER A 136 6.37 10.71 3.12
CA SER A 136 6.56 10.82 4.56
C SER A 136 7.93 11.36 4.87
N GLN A 137 8.00 12.21 5.89
CA GLN A 137 9.25 12.66 6.49
C GLN A 137 9.59 11.72 7.63
N ARG A 138 10.81 11.23 7.64
CA ARG A 138 11.36 10.41 8.72
C ARG A 138 12.48 11.19 9.39
N PRO A 139 12.60 11.15 10.73
CA PRO A 139 13.59 11.94 11.45
C PRO A 139 15.03 11.55 11.12
N ASP A 140 15.28 10.31 10.77
CA ASP A 140 16.61 9.79 10.47
C ASP A 140 16.66 9.05 9.13
N ARG A 141 17.89 8.89 8.61
CA ARG A 141 18.11 8.05 7.43
C ARG A 141 17.73 6.61 7.76
N LEU A 142 17.01 5.98 6.86
CA LEU A 142 16.81 4.55 6.92
C LEU A 142 18.19 3.87 7.05
N ASP A 143 18.41 3.21 8.15
CA ASP A 143 19.59 2.37 8.32
C ASP A 143 19.41 1.12 7.48
N GLY A 144 20.16 1.02 6.38
CA GLY A 144 20.09 -0.16 5.51
C GLY A 144 20.49 -1.47 6.19
N GLY A 145 20.98 -1.41 7.42
CA GLY A 145 21.30 -2.57 8.26
C GLY A 145 20.19 -2.96 9.24
N SER A 146 19.12 -2.14 9.40
CA SER A 146 18.07 -2.37 10.38
C SER A 146 16.68 -2.30 9.74
N ILE A 147 15.97 -3.43 9.73
CA ILE A 147 14.57 -3.48 9.31
C ILE A 147 13.67 -2.71 10.29
N GLU A 148 14.11 -2.52 11.53
CA GLU A 148 13.36 -1.76 12.54
C GLU A 148 13.25 -0.28 12.15
N SER A 149 14.21 0.26 11.41
CA SER A 149 14.16 1.65 10.90
C SER A 149 12.95 1.88 9.97
N LEU A 150 12.38 0.85 9.38
CA LEU A 150 11.16 0.93 8.57
C LEU A 150 9.91 1.14 9.42
N SER A 151 9.96 0.76 10.70
CA SER A 151 8.85 0.90 11.65
C SER A 151 8.88 2.21 12.46
N GLU A 152 9.90 3.05 12.27
CA GLU A 152 9.95 4.37 12.90
C GLU A 152 8.79 5.25 12.46
N ALA A 153 8.31 6.07 13.39
CA ALA A 153 7.21 6.99 13.12
C ALA A 153 7.54 7.90 11.95
N ALA A 154 6.71 7.90 10.94
CA ALA A 154 6.83 8.75 9.77
C ALA A 154 5.75 9.82 9.80
N GLU A 155 6.13 11.08 9.64
CA GLU A 155 5.17 12.17 9.53
C GLU A 155 4.76 12.37 8.07
N PRO A 156 3.45 12.37 7.75
CA PRO A 156 3.00 12.56 6.39
C PRO A 156 3.30 13.99 5.91
N ASP A 157 3.88 14.12 4.74
CA ASP A 157 4.03 15.38 4.02
C ASP A 157 2.88 15.53 3.02
N PHE A 158 1.86 16.28 3.40
CA PHE A 158 0.64 16.42 2.61
C PHE A 158 0.88 17.13 1.27
N GLU A 159 1.83 18.06 1.17
CA GLU A 159 2.14 18.72 -0.11
C GLU A 159 2.76 17.73 -1.10
N ARG A 160 3.68 16.90 -0.61
CA ARG A 160 4.26 15.81 -1.41
C ARG A 160 3.21 14.77 -1.79
N ALA A 161 2.33 14.39 -0.88
CA ALA A 161 1.26 13.45 -1.14
C ALA A 161 0.30 13.97 -2.23
N VAL A 162 -0.11 15.23 -2.15
CA VAL A 162 -0.94 15.87 -3.19
C VAL A 162 -0.20 15.93 -4.52
N CYS A 163 1.10 16.28 -4.52
CA CYS A 163 1.91 16.29 -5.73
C CYS A 163 1.99 14.90 -6.37
N PHE A 164 2.26 13.87 -5.57
CA PHE A 164 2.34 12.48 -6.04
C PHE A 164 1.03 12.01 -6.66
N LEU A 165 -0.07 12.13 -5.92
CA LEU A 165 -1.39 11.67 -6.35
C LEU A 165 -1.91 12.44 -7.58
N ARG A 166 -1.69 13.76 -7.63
CA ARG A 166 -2.05 14.57 -8.80
C ARG A 166 -1.25 14.15 -10.02
N THR A 167 0.07 14.00 -9.88
CA THR A 167 0.96 13.57 -10.98
C THR A 167 0.55 12.19 -11.52
N TYR A 168 0.20 11.27 -10.62
CA TYR A 168 -0.31 9.96 -11.02
C TYR A 168 -1.63 10.10 -11.76
N ALA A 169 -2.61 10.84 -11.22
CA ALA A 169 -3.94 11.00 -11.80
C ALA A 169 -3.94 11.72 -13.16
N GLU A 170 -3.00 12.65 -13.38
CA GLU A 170 -2.78 13.29 -14.69
C GLU A 170 -2.27 12.28 -15.74
N ALA A 171 -1.45 11.32 -15.34
CA ALA A 171 -0.93 10.28 -16.22
C ALA A 171 -1.94 9.13 -16.42
N LEU A 172 -2.65 8.75 -15.37
CA LEU A 172 -3.64 7.67 -15.37
C LEU A 172 -4.81 8.04 -14.44
N PRO A 173 -5.96 8.48 -14.99
CA PRO A 173 -7.11 8.89 -14.18
C PRO A 173 -7.55 7.85 -13.15
N LEU A 174 -7.98 8.33 -11.99
CA LEU A 174 -8.56 7.54 -10.92
C LEU A 174 -10.08 7.42 -11.17
N THR A 175 -10.47 6.49 -12.03
CA THR A 175 -11.88 6.19 -12.36
C THR A 175 -12.21 4.78 -11.95
#